data_2f8c487bd6b89bf6d2f37a23b1eb3274
#
_entry.id   2f8c487bd6b89bf6d2f37a23b1eb3274
#
_cell.length_a   1.000
_cell.length_b   1.000
_cell.length_c   1.000
_cell.angle_alpha   90.00
_cell.angle_beta   90.00
_cell.angle_gamma   90.00
#
_symmetry.space_group_name_H-M   'P 1'
#
loop_
_entity.id
_entity.type
_entity.pdbx_description
1 polymer ?
#
loop_
_entity_poly.entity_id
_entity_poly.type
_entity_poly.pdbx_seq_one_letter_code
_entity_poly.pdbx_strand_id
1 'polypeptide(L)' 'MIDYSESLIKLTAMQNQYRKLVLQGKYDAAADVAVDMQIVVVDLQEWTEAQVDQSAT' A
#
# COMPACT_ATOMS: atom_id res chain seq x y z
N MET A 1 -9.44 -9.35 12.64
CA MET A 1 -9.85 -7.97 12.33
C MET A 1 -8.73 -7.29 11.57
N ILE A 2 -9.03 -6.79 10.38
CA ILE A 2 -8.02 -6.10 9.58
C ILE A 2 -7.87 -4.67 10.10
N ASP A 3 -6.67 -4.32 10.51
CA ASP A 3 -6.37 -2.98 11.01
C ASP A 3 -5.75 -2.16 9.88
N TYR A 4 -6.46 -1.11 9.45
CA TYR A 4 -5.98 -0.24 8.39
C TYR A 4 -4.65 0.45 8.75
N SER A 5 -4.39 0.66 10.04
CA SER A 5 -3.13 1.25 10.51
C SER A 5 -1.94 0.39 10.13
N GLU A 6 -2.07 -0.93 10.20
CA GLU A 6 -1.02 -1.86 9.82
C GLU A 6 -0.71 -1.75 8.33
N SER A 7 -1.75 -1.64 7.50
CA SER A 7 -1.58 -1.45 6.06
C SER A 7 -0.90 -0.13 5.75
N LEU A 8 -1.23 0.94 6.46
CA LEU A 8 -0.57 2.24 6.29
C LEU A 8 0.90 2.19 6.67
N ILE A 9 1.25 1.48 7.73
CA ILE A 9 2.64 1.31 8.14
C ILE A 9 3.41 0.54 7.06
N LYS A 10 2.85 -0.53 6.54
CA LYS A 10 3.44 -1.28 5.43
C LYS A 10 3.63 -0.42 4.20
N LEU A 11 2.62 0.36 3.84
CA LEU A 11 2.69 1.22 2.66
C LEU A 11 3.80 2.26 2.80
N THR A 12 3.93 2.87 3.98
CA THR A 12 5.00 3.84 4.24
C THR A 12 6.37 3.20 4.10
N ALA A 13 6.55 2.00 4.66
CA ALA A 13 7.81 1.26 4.56
C ALA A 13 8.15 0.93 3.10
N MET A 14 7.16 0.51 2.33
CA MET A 14 7.33 0.21 0.91
C MET A 14 7.66 1.44 0.10
N GLN A 15 7.03 2.58 0.39
CA GLN A 15 7.34 3.85 -0.28
C GLN A 15 8.80 4.26 -0.04
N ASN A 16 9.28 4.12 1.18
CA ASN A 16 10.67 4.43 1.52
C ASN A 16 11.63 3.51 0.78
N GLN A 17 11.33 2.23 0.73
CA GLN A 17 12.13 1.24 0.01
C GLN A 17 12.15 1.52 -1.49
N TYR A 18 10.99 1.81 -2.07
CA TYR A 18 10.86 2.17 -3.48
C TYR A 18 11.75 3.36 -3.82
N ARG A 19 11.67 4.40 -3.00
CA ARG A 19 12.45 5.62 -3.20
C ARG A 19 13.96 5.33 -3.19
N LYS A 20 14.41 4.52 -2.23
CA LYS A 20 15.83 4.13 -2.15
C LYS A 20 16.28 3.39 -3.40
N LEU A 21 15.46 2.45 -3.86
CA LEU A 21 15.79 1.65 -5.04
C LEU A 21 15.88 2.50 -6.30
N VAL A 22 14.95 3.45 -6.47
CA VAL A 22 14.98 4.38 -7.60
C VAL A 22 16.23 5.24 -7.55
N LEU A 23 16.60 5.76 -6.38
CA LEU A 23 17.79 6.59 -6.24
C LEU A 23 19.08 5.80 -6.51
N GLN A 24 19.06 4.50 -6.29
CA GLN A 24 20.20 3.62 -6.59
C GLN A 24 20.21 3.12 -8.03
N GLY A 25 19.19 3.46 -8.81
CA GLY A 25 19.07 2.99 -10.18
C GLY A 25 18.59 1.55 -10.31
N LYS A 26 18.10 0.95 -9.22
CA LYS A 26 17.61 -0.43 -9.21
C LYS A 26 16.14 -0.49 -9.61
N TYR A 27 15.87 -0.22 -10.88
CA TYR A 27 14.50 -0.05 -11.37
C TYR A 27 13.70 -1.35 -11.36
N ASP A 28 14.31 -2.48 -11.65
CA ASP A 28 13.62 -3.77 -11.62
C ASP A 28 13.11 -4.09 -10.20
N ALA A 29 13.95 -3.91 -9.20
CA ALA A 29 13.56 -4.11 -7.81
C ALA A 29 12.52 -3.09 -7.38
N ALA A 30 12.64 -1.84 -7.83
CA ALA A 30 11.65 -0.81 -7.55
C ALA A 30 10.29 -1.15 -8.15
N ALA A 31 10.26 -1.72 -9.35
CA ALA A 31 9.02 -2.15 -9.99
C ALA A 31 8.33 -3.25 -9.17
N ASP A 32 9.09 -4.19 -8.61
CA ASP A 32 8.54 -5.23 -7.75
C ASP A 32 7.89 -4.64 -6.49
N VAL A 33 8.55 -3.66 -5.88
CA VAL A 33 7.99 -2.96 -4.71
C VAL A 33 6.72 -2.22 -5.08
N ALA A 34 6.67 -1.61 -6.27
CA ALA A 34 5.49 -0.89 -6.74
C ALA A 34 4.30 -1.84 -6.89
N VAL A 35 4.51 -3.06 -7.38
CA VAL A 35 3.45 -4.07 -7.47
C VAL A 35 2.91 -4.43 -6.07
N ASP A 36 3.81 -4.62 -5.11
CA ASP A 36 3.41 -4.92 -3.74
C ASP A 36 2.63 -3.76 -3.10
N MET A 37 3.03 -2.52 -3.40
CA MET A 37 2.29 -1.34 -2.94
C MET A 37 0.86 -1.31 -3.47
N GLN A 38 0.65 -1.71 -4.72
CA GLN A 38 -0.68 -1.76 -5.31
C GLN A 38 -1.58 -2.73 -4.55
N ILE A 39 -1.04 -3.88 -4.13
CA ILE A 39 -1.80 -4.85 -3.36
C ILE A 39 -2.28 -4.25 -2.03
N VAL A 40 -1.38 -3.55 -1.34
CA VAL A 40 -1.72 -2.89 -0.07
C VAL A 40 -2.78 -1.80 -0.28
N VAL A 41 -2.65 -1.03 -1.37
CA VAL A 41 -3.63 0.02 -1.71
C VAL A 41 -5.00 -0.58 -1.99
N VAL A 42 -5.07 -1.71 -2.68
CA VAL A 42 -6.34 -2.41 -2.93
C VAL A 42 -6.97 -2.86 -1.61
N ASP A 43 -6.19 -3.38 -0.69
CA ASP A 43 -6.69 -3.77 0.63
C ASP A 43 -7.29 -2.56 1.37
N LEU A 44 -6.61 -1.43 1.33
CA LEU A 44 -7.11 -0.20 1.93
C LEU A 44 -8.39 0.28 1.25
N GLN A 45 -8.47 0.16 -0.07
CA GLN A 45 -9.67 0.52 -0.83
C GLN A 45 -10.85 -0.34 -0.40
N GLU A 46 -10.67 -1.64 -0.30
CA GLU A 46 -11.72 -2.57 0.11
C GLU A 46 -12.21 -2.25 1.51
N TRP A 47 -11.27 -1.97 2.44
CA TRP A 47 -11.64 -1.59 3.80
C TRP A 47 -12.47 -0.31 3.80
N THR A 48 -12.05 0.69 3.03
CA THR A 48 -12.74 1.98 2.95
C THR A 48 -14.14 1.82 2.37
N GLU A 49 -14.29 1.03 1.31
CA GLU A 49 -15.58 0.78 0.68
C GLU A 49 -16.54 0.10 1.65
N ALA A 50 -16.04 -0.81 2.48
CA ALA A 50 -16.85 -1.45 3.50
C ALA A 50 -17.39 -0.43 4.51
N GLN A 51 -16.59 0.58 4.87
CA GLN A 51 -17.03 1.64 5.77
C GLN A 51 -18.10 2.52 5.14
N VAL A 52 -17.98 2.81 3.85
CA VAL A 52 -18.96 3.58 3.11
C VAL A 52 -20.31 2.86 3.10
N ASP A 53 -20.31 1.56 2.82
CA ASP A 53 -21.54 0.76 2.82
C ASP A 53 -22.22 0.78 4.18
N GLN A 54 -21.45 0.71 5.27
CA GLN A 54 -21.99 0.79 6.62
C GLN A 54 -22.57 2.19 6.92
N SER A 55 -21.94 3.22 6.39
CA SER A 55 -22.37 4.60 6.60
C SER A 55 -23.62 4.95 5.78
N ALA A 56 -23.85 4.26 4.68
CA ALA A 56 -24.97 4.54 3.78
C ALA A 56 -26.33 4.07 4.32
N THR A 57 -26.32 3.29 5.40
CA THR A 57 -27.57 2.88 6.08
C THR A 57 -27.97 3.85 7.22
#